data_e214e257f67d9456ff4c3becef40ea3a
#
_entry.id   e214e257f67d9456ff4c3becef40ea3a
#
_cell.length_a   1.000
_cell.length_b   1.000
_cell.length_c   1.000
_cell.angle_alpha   90.00
_cell.angle_beta   90.00
_cell.angle_gamma   90.00
#
_symmetry.space_group_name_H-M   'P 1'
#
loop_
_entity.id
_entity.type
_entity.pdbx_description
1 polymer ?
#
loop_
_entity_poly.entity_id
_entity_poly.type
_entity_poly.pdbx_seq_one_letter_code
_entity_poly.pdbx_strand_id
1 'polypeptide(L)'
;MTDEEASTWDIVRNPKFADRIFIKDSARDVYSQLILKVKEQEVADGKVTMDQLMNFTSDADIAAVEEYMKEVKPLVAGWEADFGKDQMVQELGYVNLTWSGDGVWAIDEAAELGVDLRYALPKEGFTVWFDGWVIPKYAQNVKAASYWINFMSRPDIVIRNVEETGYVSVSGAPEVRDAFTDEEYDPIDLSYFFTPADTAVCANPVLYPDKADIERSTQEHDWGENTTKLIEMWSRVKGDNANAFTYILIGLFVLAIAAFAFFARASKARRKKSRRRK
;
A
#
# COMPACT_ATOMS: atom_id res chain seq x y z
N MET A 1 -13.40 -16.46 -3.71
CA MET A 1 -12.51 -15.86 -4.73
C MET A 1 -11.85 -16.99 -5.49
N THR A 2 -11.65 -16.84 -6.80
CA THR A 2 -10.88 -17.80 -7.61
C THR A 2 -9.47 -17.28 -7.83
N ASP A 3 -8.53 -18.19 -8.16
CA ASP A 3 -7.15 -17.78 -8.47
C ASP A 3 -7.10 -16.87 -9.72
N GLU A 4 -8.00 -17.09 -10.69
CA GLU A 4 -8.13 -16.23 -11.87
C GLU A 4 -8.57 -14.80 -11.50
N GLU A 5 -9.55 -14.65 -10.59
CA GLU A 5 -9.97 -13.34 -10.08
C GLU A 5 -8.81 -12.62 -9.36
N ALA A 6 -8.00 -13.35 -8.59
CA ALA A 6 -6.88 -12.79 -7.83
C ALA A 6 -5.65 -12.49 -8.70
N SER A 7 -5.53 -13.09 -9.90
CA SER A 7 -4.35 -12.97 -10.77
C SER A 7 -4.27 -11.67 -11.58
N THR A 8 -5.10 -10.67 -11.32
CA THR A 8 -5.15 -9.42 -12.08
C THR A 8 -5.45 -8.24 -11.17
N TRP A 9 -4.85 -7.08 -11.45
CA TRP A 9 -5.18 -5.83 -10.76
C TRP A 9 -6.64 -5.39 -10.96
N ASP A 10 -7.36 -5.96 -11.93
CA ASP A 10 -8.78 -5.70 -12.15
C ASP A 10 -9.67 -6.18 -10.98
N ILE A 11 -9.12 -6.99 -10.07
CA ILE A 11 -9.83 -7.42 -8.87
C ILE A 11 -10.32 -6.26 -8.01
N VAL A 12 -9.59 -5.13 -7.95
CA VAL A 12 -9.98 -3.95 -7.18
C VAL A 12 -11.21 -3.23 -7.76
N ARG A 13 -11.59 -3.57 -9.00
CA ARG A 13 -12.76 -3.05 -9.70
C ARG A 13 -13.93 -4.05 -9.75
N ASN A 14 -13.76 -5.23 -9.17
CA ASN A 14 -14.79 -6.26 -9.22
C ASN A 14 -15.92 -5.97 -8.21
N PRO A 15 -17.16 -5.70 -8.66
CA PRO A 15 -18.28 -5.35 -7.78
C PRO A 15 -18.71 -6.49 -6.84
N LYS A 16 -18.28 -7.73 -7.10
CA LYS A 16 -18.47 -8.88 -6.20
C LYS A 16 -17.88 -8.63 -4.81
N PHE A 17 -16.82 -7.81 -4.73
CA PHE A 17 -16.08 -7.53 -3.51
C PHE A 17 -16.33 -6.11 -2.97
N ALA A 18 -17.38 -5.41 -3.45
CA ALA A 18 -17.73 -4.08 -2.97
C ALA A 18 -17.84 -4.04 -1.44
N ASP A 19 -17.37 -2.95 -0.84
CA ASP A 19 -17.29 -2.75 0.63
C ASP A 19 -16.41 -3.78 1.37
N ARG A 20 -15.58 -4.54 0.64
CA ARG A 20 -14.64 -5.54 1.16
C ARG A 20 -13.23 -5.40 0.55
N ILE A 21 -12.96 -4.31 -0.13
CA ILE A 21 -11.68 -3.99 -0.77
C ILE A 21 -10.96 -2.95 0.06
N PHE A 22 -9.75 -3.25 0.49
CA PHE A 22 -8.84 -2.31 1.14
C PHE A 22 -7.68 -2.02 0.20
N ILE A 23 -7.26 -0.76 0.15
CA ILE A 23 -6.19 -0.30 -0.76
C ILE A 23 -5.23 0.57 0.03
N LYS A 24 -3.93 0.39 -0.14
CA LYS A 24 -2.90 1.24 0.47
C LYS A 24 -3.16 2.72 0.18
N ASP A 25 -3.08 3.56 1.21
CA ASP A 25 -3.14 5.01 1.08
C ASP A 25 -1.79 5.58 0.60
N SER A 26 -1.34 5.06 -0.52
CA SER A 26 -0.10 5.45 -1.18
C SER A 26 -0.36 5.75 -2.65
N ALA A 27 -0.30 7.03 -3.01
CA ALA A 27 -0.53 7.48 -4.39
C ALA A 27 0.42 6.79 -5.37
N ARG A 28 1.69 6.62 -4.96
CA ARG A 28 2.74 6.07 -5.81
C ARG A 28 2.51 4.59 -6.06
N ASP A 29 2.37 3.80 -4.99
CA ASP A 29 2.21 2.35 -5.09
C ASP A 29 0.95 1.98 -5.87
N VAL A 30 -0.17 2.65 -5.58
CA VAL A 30 -1.44 2.37 -6.26
C VAL A 30 -1.38 2.75 -7.73
N TYR A 31 -0.83 3.93 -8.07
CA TYR A 31 -0.66 4.33 -9.46
C TYR A 31 0.18 3.31 -10.24
N SER A 32 1.33 2.91 -9.69
CA SER A 32 2.27 2.01 -10.34
C SER A 32 1.66 0.65 -10.68
N GLN A 33 0.80 0.13 -9.82
CA GLN A 33 0.08 -1.12 -10.08
C GLN A 33 -1.02 -0.92 -11.13
N LEU A 34 -1.84 0.11 -10.97
CA LEU A 34 -3.01 0.30 -11.81
C LEU A 34 -2.68 0.77 -13.23
N ILE A 35 -1.58 1.50 -13.43
CA ILE A 35 -1.15 1.87 -14.79
C ILE A 35 -0.79 0.64 -15.63
N LEU A 36 -0.24 -0.41 -15.03
CA LEU A 36 0.03 -1.66 -15.72
C LEU A 36 -1.26 -2.32 -16.21
N LYS A 37 -2.32 -2.27 -15.41
CA LYS A 37 -3.64 -2.75 -15.82
C LYS A 37 -4.26 -1.89 -16.91
N VAL A 38 -4.23 -0.59 -16.74
CA VAL A 38 -4.82 0.37 -17.70
C VAL A 38 -4.16 0.28 -19.07
N LYS A 39 -2.87 -0.05 -19.11
CA LYS A 39 -2.03 -0.11 -20.30
C LYS A 39 -1.58 -1.53 -20.68
N GLU A 40 -2.21 -2.58 -20.13
CA GLU A 40 -1.76 -3.96 -20.32
C GLU A 40 -1.61 -4.34 -21.80
N GLN A 41 -2.51 -3.87 -22.67
CA GLN A 41 -2.44 -4.14 -24.11
C GLN A 41 -1.25 -3.44 -24.78
N GLU A 42 -0.90 -2.22 -24.34
CA GLU A 42 0.26 -1.50 -24.89
C GLU A 42 1.57 -2.17 -24.49
N VAL A 43 1.63 -2.74 -23.27
CA VAL A 43 2.76 -3.56 -22.82
C VAL A 43 2.84 -4.86 -23.60
N ALA A 44 1.72 -5.57 -23.77
CA ALA A 44 1.65 -6.82 -24.52
C ALA A 44 2.04 -6.65 -26.00
N ASP A 45 1.68 -5.52 -26.60
CA ASP A 45 2.05 -5.16 -27.98
C ASP A 45 3.51 -4.68 -28.10
N GLY A 46 4.25 -4.56 -26.99
CA GLY A 46 5.63 -4.06 -26.97
C GLY A 46 5.77 -2.57 -27.30
N LYS A 47 4.69 -1.79 -27.19
CA LYS A 47 4.68 -0.33 -27.46
C LYS A 47 5.29 0.47 -26.32
N VAL A 48 5.21 -0.05 -25.12
CA VAL A 48 5.71 0.57 -23.89
C VAL A 48 6.21 -0.52 -22.93
N THR A 49 7.18 -0.22 -22.09
CA THR A 49 7.64 -1.14 -21.04
C THR A 49 6.97 -0.82 -19.70
N MET A 50 6.96 -1.77 -18.78
CA MET A 50 6.50 -1.55 -17.40
C MET A 50 7.28 -0.42 -16.74
N ASP A 51 8.61 -0.40 -16.90
CA ASP A 51 9.48 0.67 -16.38
C ASP A 51 9.07 2.05 -16.89
N GLN A 52 8.78 2.18 -18.19
CA GLN A 52 8.31 3.44 -18.76
C GLN A 52 6.98 3.88 -18.17
N LEU A 53 6.03 2.98 -17.98
CA LEU A 53 4.72 3.31 -17.41
C LEU A 53 4.81 3.72 -15.95
N MET A 54 5.63 3.03 -15.17
CA MET A 54 5.77 3.30 -13.74
C MET A 54 6.62 4.54 -13.46
N ASN A 55 7.65 4.82 -14.27
CA ASN A 55 8.69 5.79 -13.94
C ASN A 55 8.73 7.03 -14.83
N PHE A 56 8.10 6.98 -16.03
CA PHE A 56 8.11 8.08 -17.01
C PHE A 56 6.69 8.43 -17.46
N THR A 57 5.83 8.70 -16.50
CA THR A 57 4.41 8.93 -16.77
C THR A 57 4.16 10.24 -17.50
N SER A 58 3.11 10.22 -18.32
CA SER A 58 2.54 11.40 -18.97
C SER A 58 1.28 11.89 -18.28
N ASP A 59 0.86 13.13 -18.58
CA ASP A 59 -0.42 13.66 -18.11
C ASP A 59 -1.61 12.79 -18.61
N ALA A 60 -1.49 12.17 -19.78
CA ALA A 60 -2.49 11.26 -20.31
C ALA A 60 -2.57 9.95 -19.52
N ASP A 61 -1.43 9.42 -19.06
CA ASP A 61 -1.39 8.21 -18.24
C ASP A 61 -1.96 8.47 -16.84
N ILE A 62 -1.62 9.61 -16.23
CA ILE A 62 -2.22 10.04 -14.96
C ILE A 62 -3.75 10.15 -15.10
N ALA A 63 -4.24 10.79 -16.16
CA ALA A 63 -5.67 10.92 -16.40
C ALA A 63 -6.36 9.57 -16.63
N ALA A 64 -5.70 8.62 -17.32
CA ALA A 64 -6.24 7.29 -17.54
C ALA A 64 -6.37 6.49 -16.24
N VAL A 65 -5.38 6.57 -15.35
CA VAL A 65 -5.47 5.95 -14.01
C VAL A 65 -6.52 6.65 -13.14
N GLU A 66 -6.61 7.99 -13.19
CA GLU A 66 -7.66 8.73 -12.48
C GLU A 66 -9.07 8.28 -12.91
N GLU A 67 -9.29 8.07 -14.20
CA GLU A 67 -10.58 7.59 -14.73
C GLU A 67 -10.87 6.16 -14.24
N TYR A 68 -9.89 5.27 -14.30
CA TYR A 68 -10.00 3.92 -13.74
C TYR A 68 -10.36 3.93 -12.26
N MET A 69 -9.71 4.79 -11.48
CA MET A 69 -9.94 4.91 -10.04
C MET A 69 -11.34 5.43 -9.68
N LYS A 70 -12.04 6.14 -10.58
CA LYS A 70 -13.44 6.53 -10.36
C LYS A 70 -14.38 5.33 -10.31
N GLU A 71 -14.04 4.25 -11.04
CA GLU A 71 -14.79 2.98 -10.97
C GLU A 71 -14.42 2.16 -9.73
N VAL A 72 -13.16 2.22 -9.29
CA VAL A 72 -12.66 1.50 -8.11
C VAL A 72 -13.19 2.10 -6.81
N LYS A 73 -13.14 3.43 -6.68
CA LYS A 73 -13.45 4.16 -5.45
C LYS A 73 -14.78 3.79 -4.79
N PRO A 74 -15.91 3.64 -5.51
CA PRO A 74 -17.18 3.26 -4.91
C PRO A 74 -17.20 1.87 -4.27
N LEU A 75 -16.22 1.02 -4.59
CA LEU A 75 -16.12 -0.36 -4.13
C LEU A 75 -15.19 -0.50 -2.92
N VAL A 76 -14.38 0.54 -2.63
CA VAL A 76 -13.36 0.53 -1.59
C VAL A 76 -13.99 0.68 -0.21
N ALA A 77 -13.75 -0.29 0.68
CA ALA A 77 -14.12 -0.23 2.08
C ALA A 77 -13.25 0.75 2.88
N GLY A 78 -11.96 0.86 2.53
CA GLY A 78 -11.03 1.76 3.21
C GLY A 78 -9.71 1.97 2.48
N TRP A 79 -9.22 3.21 2.58
CA TRP A 79 -7.83 3.55 2.25
C TRP A 79 -7.00 3.34 3.52
N GLU A 80 -6.00 2.48 3.44
CA GLU A 80 -5.31 2.02 4.62
C GLU A 80 -3.80 2.25 4.53
N ALA A 81 -3.19 2.62 5.63
CA ALA A 81 -1.74 2.72 5.73
C ALA A 81 -1.14 1.45 6.35
N ASP A 82 -1.81 0.86 7.34
CA ASP A 82 -1.25 -0.23 8.14
C ASP A 82 -2.30 -1.22 8.68
N PHE A 83 -3.58 -0.85 8.71
CA PHE A 83 -4.62 -1.66 9.31
C PHE A 83 -5.30 -2.65 8.36
N GLY A 84 -5.00 -2.62 7.06
CA GLY A 84 -5.64 -3.49 6.07
C GLY A 84 -5.41 -4.97 6.35
N LYS A 85 -4.21 -5.34 6.76
CA LYS A 85 -3.84 -6.70 7.17
C LYS A 85 -4.74 -7.23 8.31
N ASP A 86 -5.02 -6.41 9.34
CA ASP A 86 -5.91 -6.78 10.44
C ASP A 86 -7.36 -7.00 9.95
N GLN A 87 -7.82 -6.22 8.96
CA GLN A 87 -9.14 -6.39 8.37
C GLN A 87 -9.26 -7.72 7.62
N MET A 88 -8.18 -8.17 6.99
CA MET A 88 -8.13 -9.48 6.31
C MET A 88 -8.19 -10.63 7.32
N VAL A 89 -7.38 -10.57 8.37
CA VAL A 89 -7.36 -11.57 9.46
C VAL A 89 -8.74 -11.71 10.15
N GLN A 90 -9.46 -10.59 10.30
CA GLN A 90 -10.78 -10.55 10.91
C GLN A 90 -11.93 -10.86 9.93
N GLU A 91 -11.65 -11.28 8.70
CA GLU A 91 -12.63 -11.54 7.63
C GLU A 91 -13.54 -10.33 7.31
N LEU A 92 -13.08 -9.12 7.61
CA LEU A 92 -13.76 -7.86 7.26
C LEU A 92 -13.41 -7.39 5.85
N GLY A 93 -12.26 -7.79 5.32
CA GLY A 93 -11.82 -7.61 3.94
C GLY A 93 -11.77 -8.92 3.17
N TYR A 94 -11.92 -8.85 1.86
CA TYR A 94 -11.71 -9.98 0.94
C TYR A 94 -10.58 -9.72 -0.05
N VAL A 95 -10.25 -8.46 -0.25
CA VAL A 95 -9.16 -8.00 -1.11
C VAL A 95 -8.40 -6.90 -0.39
N ASN A 96 -7.08 -7.03 -0.31
CA ASN A 96 -6.21 -5.96 0.16
C ASN A 96 -5.05 -5.77 -0.84
N LEU A 97 -4.99 -4.61 -1.50
CA LEU A 97 -3.79 -4.19 -2.22
C LEU A 97 -2.77 -3.75 -1.19
N THR A 98 -1.77 -4.60 -0.94
CA THR A 98 -0.85 -4.44 0.18
C THR A 98 0.58 -4.85 -0.17
N TRP A 99 1.53 -4.52 0.69
CA TRP A 99 2.92 -4.94 0.59
C TRP A 99 3.11 -6.40 1.01
N SER A 100 4.16 -7.04 0.50
CA SER A 100 4.39 -8.47 0.72
C SER A 100 4.54 -8.85 2.20
N GLY A 101 5.26 -8.06 3.00
CA GLY A 101 5.44 -8.35 4.42
C GLY A 101 4.14 -8.27 5.22
N ASP A 102 3.26 -7.30 4.93
CA ASP A 102 1.92 -7.26 5.52
C ASP A 102 1.09 -8.49 5.09
N GLY A 103 1.30 -8.97 3.85
CA GLY A 103 0.67 -10.19 3.33
C GLY A 103 1.12 -11.45 4.08
N VAL A 104 2.43 -11.61 4.30
CA VAL A 104 2.99 -12.74 5.07
C VAL A 104 2.42 -12.73 6.48
N TRP A 105 2.53 -11.61 7.19
CA TRP A 105 2.00 -11.47 8.54
C TRP A 105 0.51 -11.82 8.62
N ALA A 106 -0.29 -11.31 7.67
CA ALA A 106 -1.73 -11.58 7.66
C ALA A 106 -2.06 -13.05 7.40
N ILE A 107 -1.29 -13.74 6.55
CA ILE A 107 -1.44 -15.17 6.27
C ILE A 107 -1.16 -15.99 7.52
N ASP A 108 -0.07 -15.70 8.22
CA ASP A 108 0.35 -16.41 9.43
C ASP A 108 -0.68 -16.24 10.56
N GLU A 109 -1.09 -14.99 10.85
CA GLU A 109 -2.11 -14.72 11.88
C GLU A 109 -3.49 -15.32 11.53
N ALA A 110 -3.88 -15.27 10.24
CA ALA A 110 -5.14 -15.83 9.79
C ALA A 110 -5.16 -17.37 9.89
N ALA A 111 -4.04 -18.02 9.62
CA ALA A 111 -3.91 -19.48 9.74
C ALA A 111 -4.16 -19.96 11.17
N GLU A 112 -3.70 -19.22 12.19
CA GLU A 112 -3.97 -19.52 13.60
C GLU A 112 -5.48 -19.47 13.94
N LEU A 113 -6.24 -18.65 13.20
CA LEU A 113 -7.71 -18.52 13.34
C LEU A 113 -8.50 -19.45 12.42
N GLY A 114 -7.81 -20.23 11.57
CA GLY A 114 -8.42 -21.11 10.58
C GLY A 114 -8.98 -20.39 9.36
N VAL A 115 -8.51 -19.17 9.08
CA VAL A 115 -8.87 -18.36 7.92
C VAL A 115 -7.85 -18.60 6.80
N ASP A 116 -8.29 -18.98 5.59
CA ASP A 116 -7.43 -19.20 4.43
C ASP A 116 -7.23 -17.88 3.68
N LEU A 117 -6.11 -17.22 3.95
CA LEU A 117 -5.64 -16.06 3.18
C LEU A 117 -4.51 -16.47 2.23
N ARG A 118 -4.46 -15.80 1.09
CA ARG A 118 -3.41 -16.03 0.07
C ARG A 118 -2.90 -14.70 -0.47
N TYR A 119 -1.62 -14.67 -0.82
CA TYR A 119 -1.01 -13.54 -1.51
C TYR A 119 -0.93 -13.86 -3.01
N ALA A 120 -1.33 -12.92 -3.85
CA ALA A 120 -1.30 -13.09 -5.29
C ALA A 120 -0.44 -12.01 -5.95
N LEU A 121 0.38 -12.41 -6.93
CA LEU A 121 1.15 -11.53 -7.79
C LEU A 121 0.43 -11.40 -9.14
N PRO A 122 -0.18 -10.24 -9.45
CA PRO A 122 -0.94 -10.07 -10.67
C PRO A 122 -0.10 -10.22 -11.93
N LYS A 123 -0.73 -10.77 -12.98
CA LYS A 123 -0.07 -11.09 -14.25
C LYS A 123 0.42 -9.88 -15.04
N GLU A 124 -0.17 -8.71 -14.80
CA GLU A 124 0.22 -7.45 -15.44
C GLU A 124 1.60 -6.97 -14.97
N GLY A 125 2.10 -7.51 -13.87
CA GLY A 125 3.34 -7.10 -13.23
C GLY A 125 3.10 -6.34 -11.94
N PHE A 126 4.18 -6.00 -11.24
CA PHE A 126 4.13 -5.35 -9.94
C PHE A 126 5.44 -4.60 -9.64
N THR A 127 5.45 -3.85 -8.54
CA THR A 127 6.63 -3.13 -8.07
C THR A 127 7.50 -3.99 -7.17
N VAL A 128 8.81 -3.75 -7.25
CA VAL A 128 9.78 -4.15 -6.23
C VAL A 128 10.48 -2.92 -5.70
N TRP A 129 10.93 -2.95 -4.45
CA TRP A 129 11.65 -1.84 -3.83
C TRP A 129 12.70 -2.35 -2.84
N PHE A 130 13.56 -1.44 -2.41
CA PHE A 130 14.58 -1.70 -1.40
C PHE A 130 14.52 -0.61 -0.35
N ASP A 131 14.37 -1.00 0.91
CA ASP A 131 14.54 -0.13 2.05
C ASP A 131 15.97 -0.21 2.57
N GLY A 132 16.52 0.91 2.96
CA GLY A 132 17.90 0.97 3.40
C GLY A 132 18.13 1.90 4.58
N TRP A 133 18.99 1.45 5.49
CA TRP A 133 19.52 2.31 6.55
C TRP A 133 20.45 3.35 5.97
N VAL A 134 20.20 4.63 6.24
CA VAL A 134 21.03 5.72 5.78
C VAL A 134 21.54 6.56 6.95
N ILE A 135 22.77 7.08 6.82
CA ILE A 135 23.36 8.03 7.77
C ILE A 135 23.35 9.41 7.10
N PRO A 136 22.52 10.36 7.56
CA PRO A 136 22.47 11.69 6.97
C PRO A 136 23.82 12.40 7.04
N LYS A 137 24.12 13.25 6.05
CA LYS A 137 25.41 13.96 5.90
C LYS A 137 25.85 14.72 7.15
N TYR A 138 24.91 15.26 7.92
CA TYR A 138 25.18 16.07 9.11
C TYR A 138 24.89 15.35 10.42
N ALA A 139 24.80 14.00 10.41
CA ALA A 139 24.61 13.21 11.60
C ALA A 139 25.75 13.43 12.60
N GLN A 140 25.42 13.61 13.88
CA GLN A 140 26.42 13.83 14.94
C GLN A 140 27.00 12.53 15.49
N ASN A 141 26.22 11.45 15.43
CA ASN A 141 26.57 10.15 16.02
C ASN A 141 26.82 9.08 14.95
N VAL A 142 27.61 9.40 13.89
CA VAL A 142 27.90 8.51 12.76
C VAL A 142 28.40 7.14 13.22
N LYS A 143 29.32 7.12 14.21
CA LYS A 143 29.87 5.87 14.73
C LYS A 143 28.79 4.97 15.35
N ALA A 144 27.90 5.55 16.15
CA ALA A 144 26.79 4.77 16.76
C ALA A 144 25.82 4.26 15.68
N ALA A 145 25.47 5.08 14.69
CA ALA A 145 24.66 4.67 13.56
C ALA A 145 25.32 3.53 12.76
N SER A 146 26.63 3.59 12.52
CA SER A 146 27.36 2.51 11.84
C SER A 146 27.33 1.20 12.65
N TYR A 147 27.46 1.27 13.96
CA TYR A 147 27.31 0.07 14.83
C TYR A 147 25.91 -0.50 14.78
N TRP A 148 24.87 0.36 14.73
CA TRP A 148 23.49 -0.09 14.60
C TRP A 148 23.28 -0.83 13.28
N ILE A 149 23.69 -0.24 12.15
CA ILE A 149 23.57 -0.87 10.82
C ILE A 149 24.30 -2.23 10.81
N ASN A 150 25.51 -2.28 11.38
CA ASN A 150 26.30 -3.49 11.46
C ASN A 150 25.61 -4.57 12.34
N PHE A 151 25.00 -4.17 13.45
CA PHE A 151 24.21 -5.05 14.30
C PHE A 151 23.00 -5.63 13.55
N MET A 152 22.23 -4.78 12.86
CA MET A 152 21.06 -5.18 12.07
C MET A 152 21.41 -6.08 10.88
N SER A 153 22.67 -6.06 10.42
CA SER A 153 23.16 -6.89 9.31
C SER A 153 23.69 -8.26 9.76
N ARG A 154 23.69 -8.57 11.04
CA ARG A 154 24.12 -9.87 11.56
C ARG A 154 23.07 -10.93 11.19
N PRO A 155 23.47 -12.14 10.70
CA PRO A 155 22.52 -13.17 10.31
C PRO A 155 21.49 -13.53 11.38
N ASP A 156 21.90 -13.66 12.65
CA ASP A 156 21.01 -13.96 13.78
C ASP A 156 19.97 -12.85 14.05
N ILE A 157 20.28 -11.60 13.74
CA ILE A 157 19.37 -10.46 13.87
C ILE A 157 18.49 -10.34 12.63
N VAL A 158 19.07 -10.56 11.45
CA VAL A 158 18.33 -10.59 10.19
C VAL A 158 17.20 -11.61 10.23
N ILE A 159 17.48 -12.84 10.68
CA ILE A 159 16.47 -13.90 10.81
C ILE A 159 15.30 -13.42 11.67
N ARG A 160 15.58 -12.94 12.89
CA ARG A 160 14.53 -12.43 13.79
C ARG A 160 13.74 -11.27 13.20
N ASN A 161 14.42 -10.39 12.46
CA ASN A 161 13.75 -9.25 11.84
C ASN A 161 12.80 -9.69 10.72
N VAL A 162 13.18 -10.70 9.92
CA VAL A 162 12.32 -11.29 8.89
C VAL A 162 11.11 -12.00 9.53
N GLU A 163 11.35 -12.81 10.57
CA GLU A 163 10.28 -13.50 11.31
C GLU A 163 9.24 -12.52 11.89
N GLU A 164 9.67 -11.38 12.42
CA GLU A 164 8.78 -10.39 13.02
C GLU A 164 8.04 -9.53 12.00
N THR A 165 8.70 -9.20 10.89
CA THR A 165 8.17 -8.19 9.95
C THR A 165 7.57 -8.78 8.68
N GLY A 166 7.89 -10.02 8.33
CA GLY A 166 7.53 -10.62 7.05
C GLY A 166 8.30 -10.06 5.84
N TYR A 167 9.27 -9.16 6.06
CA TYR A 167 10.08 -8.58 4.97
C TYR A 167 11.48 -9.17 4.93
N VAL A 168 11.88 -9.67 3.76
CA VAL A 168 13.21 -10.25 3.59
C VAL A 168 14.32 -9.22 3.64
N SER A 169 15.45 -9.60 4.20
CA SER A 169 16.69 -8.81 4.15
C SER A 169 17.42 -9.06 2.85
N VAL A 170 18.24 -8.09 2.41
CA VAL A 170 19.19 -8.26 1.30
C VAL A 170 20.38 -9.18 1.64
N SER A 171 20.42 -9.74 2.84
CA SER A 171 21.48 -10.65 3.27
C SER A 171 21.25 -12.03 2.67
N GLY A 172 22.11 -12.43 1.73
CA GLY A 172 22.18 -13.79 1.18
C GLY A 172 23.13 -14.73 1.96
N ALA A 173 23.33 -14.48 3.27
CA ALA A 173 24.17 -15.34 4.11
C ALA A 173 23.58 -16.75 4.18
N PRO A 174 24.43 -17.83 4.16
CA PRO A 174 23.94 -19.20 4.24
C PRO A 174 23.03 -19.48 5.45
N GLU A 175 23.33 -18.89 6.59
CA GLU A 175 22.53 -19.03 7.82
C GLU A 175 21.12 -18.46 7.65
N VAL A 176 20.98 -17.36 6.90
CA VAL A 176 19.67 -16.75 6.60
C VAL A 176 18.88 -17.64 5.63
N ARG A 177 19.52 -18.10 4.55
CA ARG A 177 18.89 -19.04 3.61
C ARG A 177 18.39 -20.29 4.34
N ASP A 178 19.26 -20.92 5.14
CA ASP A 178 18.95 -22.16 5.83
C ASP A 178 17.80 -21.99 6.84
N ALA A 179 17.68 -20.82 7.46
CA ALA A 179 16.58 -20.51 8.37
C ALA A 179 15.20 -20.41 7.68
N PHE A 180 15.17 -20.02 6.41
CA PHE A 180 13.93 -19.87 5.63
C PHE A 180 13.75 -20.95 4.56
N THR A 181 14.58 -22.02 4.58
CA THR A 181 14.35 -23.21 3.79
C THR A 181 13.32 -24.10 4.48
N ASP A 182 12.27 -24.45 3.77
CA ASP A 182 11.17 -25.29 4.26
C ASP A 182 10.74 -26.28 3.17
N GLU A 183 10.90 -27.57 3.42
CA GLU A 183 10.59 -28.66 2.49
C GLU A 183 9.08 -28.83 2.22
N GLU A 184 8.21 -28.11 2.93
CA GLU A 184 6.77 -28.06 2.64
C GLU A 184 6.45 -27.26 1.38
N TYR A 185 7.36 -26.38 0.95
CA TYR A 185 7.22 -25.61 -0.28
C TYR A 185 7.93 -26.25 -1.47
N ASP A 186 7.41 -26.03 -2.67
CA ASP A 186 8.08 -26.42 -3.90
C ASP A 186 9.38 -25.61 -4.10
N PRO A 187 10.43 -26.23 -4.70
CA PRO A 187 11.66 -25.53 -5.04
C PRO A 187 11.43 -24.42 -6.06
N ILE A 188 11.92 -23.22 -5.77
CA ILE A 188 11.84 -22.01 -6.60
C ILE A 188 13.24 -21.52 -7.00
N ASP A 189 13.34 -20.83 -8.14
CA ASP A 189 14.61 -20.23 -8.60
C ASP A 189 14.89 -18.92 -7.89
N LEU A 190 15.83 -18.96 -6.94
CA LEU A 190 16.31 -17.78 -6.18
C LEU A 190 17.71 -17.33 -6.63
N SER A 191 18.11 -17.63 -7.87
CA SER A 191 19.43 -17.25 -8.42
C SER A 191 19.68 -15.73 -8.48
N TYR A 192 18.62 -14.93 -8.42
CA TYR A 192 18.70 -13.48 -8.33
C TYR A 192 19.09 -12.98 -6.93
N PHE A 193 18.92 -13.83 -5.90
CA PHE A 193 19.10 -13.46 -4.50
C PHE A 193 20.29 -14.18 -3.87
N PHE A 194 20.39 -15.51 -4.08
CA PHE A 194 21.47 -16.33 -3.57
C PHE A 194 22.53 -16.61 -4.65
N THR A 195 23.65 -17.19 -4.24
CA THR A 195 24.71 -17.56 -5.18
C THR A 195 24.22 -18.64 -6.15
N PRO A 196 24.82 -18.77 -7.36
CA PRO A 196 24.38 -19.75 -8.36
C PRO A 196 24.32 -21.21 -7.88
N ALA A 197 25.06 -21.57 -6.85
CA ALA A 197 25.04 -22.91 -6.25
C ALA A 197 23.71 -23.22 -5.52
N ASP A 198 22.93 -22.20 -5.20
CA ASP A 198 21.73 -22.30 -4.36
C ASP A 198 20.49 -21.77 -5.10
N THR A 199 20.39 -22.07 -6.40
CA THR A 199 19.34 -21.53 -7.28
C THR A 199 17.96 -22.14 -7.05
N ALA A 200 17.88 -23.38 -6.58
CA ALA A 200 16.62 -24.06 -6.31
C ALA A 200 16.50 -24.26 -4.79
N VAL A 201 15.67 -23.46 -4.17
CA VAL A 201 15.45 -23.46 -2.72
C VAL A 201 13.97 -23.67 -2.43
N CYS A 202 13.65 -24.59 -1.52
CA CYS A 202 12.30 -24.75 -1.00
C CYS A 202 12.04 -23.61 -0.01
N ALA A 203 11.26 -22.62 -0.39
CA ALA A 203 10.99 -21.44 0.44
C ALA A 203 9.59 -20.89 0.20
N ASN A 204 9.07 -20.16 1.20
CA ASN A 204 7.78 -19.48 1.08
C ASN A 204 7.83 -18.47 -0.10
N PRO A 205 7.02 -18.64 -1.16
CA PRO A 205 7.06 -17.81 -2.37
C PRO A 205 6.57 -16.38 -2.14
N VAL A 206 5.92 -16.09 -1.02
CA VAL A 206 5.54 -14.72 -0.64
C VAL A 206 6.73 -13.96 -0.06
N LEU A 207 7.59 -14.65 0.71
CA LEU A 207 8.86 -14.09 1.20
C LEU A 207 9.88 -13.98 0.06
N TYR A 208 10.05 -15.05 -0.70
CA TYR A 208 11.05 -15.17 -1.77
C TYR A 208 10.34 -15.53 -3.09
N PRO A 209 9.84 -14.54 -3.86
CA PRO A 209 9.23 -14.80 -5.16
C PRO A 209 10.18 -15.51 -6.11
N ASP A 210 9.65 -16.37 -6.97
CA ASP A 210 10.45 -17.03 -8.02
C ASP A 210 11.09 -15.98 -8.95
N LYS A 211 12.24 -16.33 -9.54
CA LYS A 211 12.92 -15.47 -10.49
C LYS A 211 12.02 -15.01 -11.64
N ALA A 212 11.15 -15.87 -12.14
CA ALA A 212 10.21 -15.54 -13.20
C ALA A 212 9.21 -14.46 -12.76
N ASP A 213 8.85 -14.44 -11.47
CA ASP A 213 8.02 -13.36 -10.91
C ASP A 213 8.80 -12.04 -10.83
N ILE A 214 10.06 -12.08 -10.39
CA ILE A 214 10.92 -10.89 -10.35
C ILE A 214 11.15 -10.32 -11.76
N GLU A 215 11.31 -11.15 -12.78
CA GLU A 215 11.51 -10.70 -14.17
C GLU A 215 10.30 -9.94 -14.74
N ARG A 216 9.11 -10.12 -14.18
CA ARG A 216 7.90 -9.34 -14.51
C ARG A 216 7.58 -8.26 -13.48
N SER A 217 8.56 -7.79 -12.77
CA SER A 217 8.47 -6.67 -11.83
C SER A 217 9.32 -5.47 -12.29
N THR A 218 9.09 -4.33 -11.67
CA THR A 218 9.85 -3.11 -11.95
C THR A 218 10.08 -2.33 -10.66
N GLN A 219 11.28 -1.77 -10.51
CA GLN A 219 11.59 -0.88 -9.41
C GLN A 219 11.05 0.52 -9.68
N GLU A 220 10.45 1.13 -8.68
CA GLU A 220 10.01 2.51 -8.73
C GLU A 220 11.18 3.49 -8.59
N HIS A 221 11.16 4.55 -9.41
CA HIS A 221 12.10 5.66 -9.35
C HIS A 221 11.38 6.97 -8.97
N ASP A 222 12.12 7.96 -8.51
CA ASP A 222 11.58 9.28 -8.21
C ASP A 222 11.11 9.99 -9.50
N TRP A 223 9.89 10.52 -9.46
CA TRP A 223 9.29 11.28 -10.56
C TRP A 223 9.70 12.76 -10.59
N GLY A 224 10.48 13.22 -9.61
CA GLY A 224 10.87 14.62 -9.49
C GLY A 224 9.66 15.54 -9.45
N GLU A 225 9.61 16.51 -10.36
CA GLU A 225 8.52 17.50 -10.43
C GLU A 225 7.14 16.90 -10.76
N ASN A 226 7.09 15.75 -11.43
CA ASN A 226 5.83 15.07 -11.75
C ASN A 226 5.15 14.44 -10.53
N THR A 227 5.87 14.26 -9.41
CA THR A 227 5.28 13.79 -8.15
C THR A 227 4.12 14.66 -7.69
N THR A 228 4.19 15.99 -7.90
CA THR A 228 3.10 16.90 -7.57
C THR A 228 1.81 16.55 -8.32
N LYS A 229 1.90 16.24 -9.61
CA LYS A 229 0.74 15.88 -10.42
C LYS A 229 0.06 14.58 -9.94
N LEU A 230 0.88 13.61 -9.52
CA LEU A 230 0.38 12.37 -8.93
C LEU A 230 -0.38 12.64 -7.63
N ILE A 231 0.18 13.44 -6.72
CA ILE A 231 -0.46 13.79 -5.45
C ILE A 231 -1.76 14.57 -5.68
N GLU A 232 -1.79 15.47 -6.67
CA GLU A 232 -3.02 16.19 -7.05
C GLU A 232 -4.09 15.23 -7.59
N MET A 233 -3.72 14.28 -8.46
CA MET A 233 -4.64 13.24 -8.93
C MET A 233 -5.16 12.40 -7.76
N TRP A 234 -4.29 11.94 -6.87
CA TRP A 234 -4.67 11.19 -5.68
C TRP A 234 -5.63 11.95 -4.78
N SER A 235 -5.38 13.25 -4.59
CA SER A 235 -6.25 14.14 -3.83
C SER A 235 -7.64 14.27 -4.47
N ARG A 236 -7.72 14.34 -5.79
CA ARG A 236 -9.02 14.36 -6.51
C ARG A 236 -9.76 13.03 -6.35
N VAL A 237 -9.06 11.90 -6.52
CA VAL A 237 -9.65 10.57 -6.32
C VAL A 237 -10.22 10.43 -4.92
N LYS A 238 -9.48 10.82 -3.89
CA LYS A 238 -9.91 10.69 -2.48
C LYS A 238 -10.88 11.79 -2.04
N GLY A 239 -10.70 13.01 -2.52
CA GLY A 239 -11.37 14.21 -2.01
C GLY A 239 -12.86 14.33 -2.30
N ASP A 240 -13.38 13.65 -3.30
CA ASP A 240 -14.79 13.72 -3.71
C ASP A 240 -15.79 13.06 -2.73
N ASN A 241 -15.36 12.68 -1.52
CA ASN A 241 -16.25 12.14 -0.49
C ASN A 241 -17.05 13.21 0.25
N ALA A 242 -16.70 14.50 0.14
CA ALA A 242 -17.53 15.58 0.62
C ALA A 242 -18.65 15.87 -0.39
N ASN A 243 -19.69 15.03 -0.38
CA ASN A 243 -20.88 15.29 -1.18
C ASN A 243 -21.61 16.58 -0.76
N ALA A 244 -22.48 17.10 -1.62
CA ALA A 244 -23.24 18.31 -1.34
C ALA A 244 -23.95 18.27 0.03
N PHE A 245 -24.35 17.09 0.49
CA PHE A 245 -24.98 16.87 1.79
C PHE A 245 -24.02 17.19 2.95
N THR A 246 -22.74 16.84 2.88
CA THR A 246 -21.72 17.18 3.90
C THR A 246 -21.55 18.70 4.00
N TYR A 247 -21.47 19.41 2.87
CA TYR A 247 -21.39 20.86 2.87
C TYR A 247 -22.66 21.53 3.42
N ILE A 248 -23.85 20.96 3.12
CA ILE A 248 -25.12 21.40 3.68
C ILE A 248 -25.13 21.24 5.20
N LEU A 249 -24.69 20.08 5.72
CA LEU A 249 -24.59 19.83 7.17
C LEU A 249 -23.64 20.81 7.85
N ILE A 250 -22.47 21.05 7.27
CA ILE A 250 -21.52 22.05 7.80
C ILE A 250 -22.14 23.44 7.81
N GLY A 251 -22.83 23.82 6.73
CA GLY A 251 -23.53 25.09 6.62
C GLY A 251 -24.62 25.25 7.69
N LEU A 252 -25.43 24.24 7.90
CA LEU A 252 -26.47 24.23 8.93
C LEU A 252 -25.88 24.33 10.35
N PHE A 253 -24.78 23.65 10.61
CA PHE A 253 -24.08 23.70 11.89
C PHE A 253 -23.54 25.11 12.19
N VAL A 254 -22.92 25.74 11.19
CA VAL A 254 -22.44 27.14 11.30
C VAL A 254 -23.59 28.11 11.55
N LEU A 255 -24.72 27.95 10.85
CA LEU A 255 -25.92 28.75 11.06
C LEU A 255 -26.52 28.58 12.47
N ALA A 256 -26.53 27.32 12.98
CA ALA A 256 -26.99 27.04 14.34
C ALA A 256 -26.13 27.74 15.40
N ILE A 257 -24.79 27.71 15.23
CA ILE A 257 -23.87 28.45 16.14
C ILE A 257 -24.12 29.97 16.08
N ALA A 258 -24.29 30.52 14.89
CA ALA A 258 -24.56 31.94 14.71
C ALA A 258 -25.89 32.36 15.36
N ALA A 259 -26.95 31.57 15.16
CA ALA A 259 -28.24 31.76 15.79
C ALA A 259 -28.16 31.70 17.32
N PHE A 260 -27.45 30.69 17.86
CA PHE A 260 -27.24 30.56 19.29
C PHE A 260 -26.50 31.77 19.87
N ALA A 261 -25.44 32.22 19.21
CA ALA A 261 -24.70 33.42 19.64
C ALA A 261 -25.56 34.71 19.59
N PHE A 262 -26.41 34.81 18.57
CA PHE A 262 -27.36 35.93 18.46
C PHE A 262 -28.39 35.93 19.61
N PHE A 263 -29.04 34.81 19.86
CA PHE A 263 -30.02 34.68 20.95
C PHE A 263 -29.38 34.88 22.35
N ALA A 264 -28.17 34.36 22.55
CA ALA A 264 -27.42 34.60 23.79
C ALA A 264 -27.11 36.07 24.02
N ARG A 265 -26.72 36.80 22.97
CA ARG A 265 -26.50 38.25 23.03
C ARG A 265 -27.80 39.00 23.27
N ALA A 266 -28.88 38.65 22.57
CA ALA A 266 -30.21 39.28 22.75
C ALA A 266 -30.76 39.05 24.17
N SER A 267 -30.62 37.85 24.72
CA SER A 267 -31.05 37.54 26.10
C SER A 267 -30.25 38.33 27.14
N LYS A 268 -28.93 38.48 26.95
CA LYS A 268 -28.04 39.29 27.78
C LYS A 268 -28.44 40.78 27.76
N ALA A 269 -28.78 41.31 26.58
CA ALA A 269 -29.25 42.67 26.40
C ALA A 269 -30.61 42.93 27.09
N ARG A 270 -31.55 41.96 26.98
CA ARG A 270 -32.86 42.03 27.70
C ARG A 270 -32.69 42.04 29.22
N ARG A 271 -31.84 41.19 29.78
CA ARG A 271 -31.52 41.14 31.21
C ARG A 271 -30.89 42.45 31.72
N LYS A 272 -30.00 43.09 30.92
CA LYS A 272 -29.38 44.35 31.27
C LYS A 272 -30.37 45.52 31.27
N LYS A 273 -31.37 45.50 30.36
CA LYS A 273 -32.44 46.49 30.27
C LYS A 273 -33.46 46.39 31.44
N SER A 274 -33.77 45.15 31.85
CA SER A 274 -34.64 44.90 33.04
C SER A 274 -34.00 45.28 34.35
N ARG A 275 -32.67 45.18 34.51
CA ARG A 275 -31.93 45.63 35.72
C ARG A 275 -31.77 47.19 35.83
N ARG A 276 -31.94 47.91 34.73
CA ARG A 276 -31.87 49.35 34.72
C ARG A 276 -33.25 50.03 34.98
N ARG A 277 -34.31 49.21 35.02
CA ARG A 277 -35.69 49.69 35.29
C ARG A 277 -36.20 49.40 36.71
N LYS A 278 -35.36 48.73 37.50
CA LYS A 278 -35.49 48.66 38.98
C LYS A 278 -34.45 49.53 39.62
#